data_f82ee700f4b4acb42cc2d22a0c2e49d7
#
_entry.id   f82ee700f4b4acb42cc2d22a0c2e49d7
#
_cell.length_a   1.000
_cell.length_b   1.000
_cell.length_c   1.000
_cell.angle_alpha   90.00
_cell.angle_beta   90.00
_cell.angle_gamma   90.00
#
_symmetry.space_group_name_H-M   'P 1'
#
loop_
_entity.id
_entity.type
_entity.pdbx_description
1 polymer ?
#
loop_
_entity_poly.entity_id
_entity_poly.type
_entity_poly.pdbx_seq_one_letter_code
_entity_poly.pdbx_strand_id
1 'polypeptide(L)'
;EQSAPQSIFMSELCQKWEQSARQDTSQNTKIIRLGVVFGRGAGILPQMLFPIKMNLCGLIGSGRQPVVWVHIQDVLRAIEFLMLHETTAQVFNVVSPEKVTQSAFAQTAAQILKRRPVLSLPAFVLKLLLGEQSQLVLNGQFVRPEALNAQGFEFKYPTLKEALIHIIQPQNLAK
;
A
#
# COMPACT_ATOMS: atom_id res chain seq x y z
N GLU A 1 -4.38 3.86 -13.71
CA GLU A 1 -5.82 4.03 -13.46
C GLU A 1 -6.69 3.37 -14.54
N GLN A 2 -6.15 3.10 -15.72
CA GLN A 2 -6.90 2.57 -16.89
C GLN A 2 -6.81 1.04 -17.06
N SER A 3 -6.12 0.33 -16.18
CA SER A 3 -5.99 -1.13 -16.27
C SER A 3 -7.34 -1.82 -16.05
N ALA A 4 -7.57 -2.92 -16.80
CA ALA A 4 -8.78 -3.72 -16.64
C ALA A 4 -8.87 -4.28 -15.20
N PRO A 5 -10.06 -4.25 -14.59
CA PRO A 5 -10.29 -4.81 -13.27
C PRO A 5 -10.13 -6.34 -13.30
N GLN A 6 -9.69 -6.92 -12.19
CA GLN A 6 -9.70 -8.38 -12.03
C GLN A 6 -11.12 -8.88 -11.83
N SER A 7 -11.43 -10.06 -12.36
CA SER A 7 -12.74 -10.71 -12.17
C SER A 7 -12.78 -11.42 -10.80
N ILE A 8 -12.78 -10.63 -9.72
CA ILE A 8 -12.95 -11.09 -8.35
C ILE A 8 -14.02 -10.24 -7.66
N PHE A 9 -14.73 -10.82 -6.71
CA PHE A 9 -15.83 -10.17 -5.98
C PHE A 9 -15.47 -8.76 -5.45
N MET A 10 -14.30 -8.61 -4.83
CA MET A 10 -13.85 -7.32 -4.29
C MET A 10 -13.67 -6.26 -5.38
N SER A 11 -13.19 -6.65 -6.55
CA SER A 11 -13.03 -5.74 -7.68
C SER A 11 -14.39 -5.27 -8.23
N GLU A 12 -15.36 -6.19 -8.34
CA GLU A 12 -16.73 -5.85 -8.76
C GLU A 12 -17.40 -4.92 -7.75
N LEU A 13 -17.23 -5.16 -6.47
CA LEU A 13 -17.76 -4.30 -5.40
C LEU A 13 -17.18 -2.88 -5.50
N CYS A 14 -15.86 -2.74 -5.65
CA CYS A 14 -15.21 -1.45 -5.83
C CYS A 14 -15.73 -0.70 -7.07
N GLN A 15 -15.93 -1.40 -8.20
CA GLN A 15 -16.49 -0.81 -9.40
C GLN A 15 -17.92 -0.26 -9.17
N LYS A 16 -18.77 -1.02 -8.46
CA LYS A 16 -20.14 -0.58 -8.12
C LYS A 16 -20.10 0.67 -7.22
N TRP A 17 -19.20 0.73 -6.25
CA TRP A 17 -19.03 1.90 -5.40
C TRP A 17 -18.57 3.13 -6.21
N GLU A 18 -17.57 2.97 -7.07
CA GLU A 18 -17.10 4.04 -7.93
C GLU A 18 -18.19 4.52 -8.89
N GLN A 19 -18.98 3.61 -9.45
CA GLN A 19 -20.11 3.94 -10.30
C GLN A 19 -21.19 4.71 -9.54
N SER A 20 -21.54 4.27 -8.33
CA SER A 20 -22.52 4.96 -7.49
C SER A 20 -22.05 6.36 -7.11
N ALA A 21 -20.76 6.53 -6.79
CA ALA A 21 -20.21 7.85 -6.46
C ALA A 21 -20.24 8.84 -7.64
N ARG A 22 -20.32 8.35 -8.89
CA ARG A 22 -20.36 9.18 -10.11
C ARG A 22 -21.76 9.45 -10.62
N GLN A 23 -22.81 8.94 -9.97
CA GLN A 23 -24.19 9.13 -10.45
C GLN A 23 -24.63 10.59 -10.39
N ASP A 24 -24.16 11.34 -9.39
CA ASP A 24 -24.45 12.76 -9.30
C ASP A 24 -23.41 13.56 -10.10
N THR A 25 -23.78 13.91 -11.32
CA THR A 25 -22.94 14.71 -12.24
C THR A 25 -22.86 16.19 -11.85
N SER A 26 -23.67 16.66 -10.90
CA SER A 26 -23.61 18.03 -10.39
C SER A 26 -22.40 18.26 -9.45
N GLN A 27 -21.79 17.17 -8.96
CA GLN A 27 -20.65 17.22 -8.04
C GLN A 27 -19.35 16.87 -8.77
N ASN A 28 -18.27 17.59 -8.43
CA ASN A 28 -16.93 17.29 -8.89
C ASN A 28 -16.33 16.14 -8.04
N THR A 29 -16.79 14.92 -8.29
CA THR A 29 -16.39 13.74 -7.52
C THR A 29 -15.01 13.26 -7.95
N LYS A 30 -14.07 13.17 -7.01
CA LYS A 30 -12.75 12.59 -7.20
C LYS A 30 -12.66 11.25 -6.44
N ILE A 31 -12.27 10.20 -7.12
CA ILE A 31 -12.14 8.84 -6.57
C ILE A 31 -10.68 8.60 -6.23
N ILE A 32 -10.42 8.21 -4.99
CA ILE A 32 -9.10 7.88 -4.48
C ILE A 32 -9.02 6.37 -4.25
N ARG A 33 -8.11 5.69 -4.96
CA ARG A 33 -7.78 4.28 -4.76
C ARG A 33 -6.52 4.17 -3.94
N LEU A 34 -6.65 3.73 -2.70
CA LEU A 34 -5.54 3.65 -1.75
C LEU A 34 -4.79 2.32 -1.87
N GLY A 35 -3.47 2.38 -1.81
CA GLY A 35 -2.64 1.23 -1.43
C GLY A 35 -2.78 0.92 0.07
N VAL A 36 -2.04 -0.06 0.53
CA VAL A 36 -1.95 -0.38 1.96
C VAL A 36 -1.36 0.82 2.71
N VAL A 37 -2.15 1.42 3.59
CA VAL A 37 -1.73 2.62 4.31
C VAL A 37 -0.81 2.23 5.47
N PHE A 38 0.42 2.73 5.43
CA PHE A 38 1.40 2.58 6.50
C PHE A 38 1.37 3.77 7.44
N GLY A 39 1.11 3.49 8.71
CA GLY A 39 1.06 4.48 9.78
C GLY A 39 1.53 3.88 11.11
N ARG A 40 1.74 4.75 12.10
CA ARG A 40 2.20 4.34 13.42
C ARG A 40 1.04 3.79 14.24
N GLY A 41 1.23 2.61 14.83
CA GLY A 41 0.34 2.05 15.86
C GLY A 41 -1.02 1.57 15.37
N ALA A 42 -1.33 1.72 14.08
CA ALA A 42 -2.61 1.33 13.50
C ALA A 42 -2.45 0.65 12.13
N GLY A 43 -3.53 0.06 11.65
CA GLY A 43 -3.59 -0.62 10.36
C GLY A 43 -2.89 -1.97 10.36
N ILE A 44 -2.55 -2.47 9.17
CA ILE A 44 -1.97 -3.81 9.00
C ILE A 44 -0.44 -3.85 9.22
N LEU A 45 0.25 -2.70 9.17
CA LEU A 45 1.71 -2.65 9.27
C LEU A 45 2.26 -3.30 10.55
N PRO A 46 1.70 -3.08 11.77
CA PRO A 46 2.15 -3.78 12.98
C PRO A 46 2.09 -5.30 12.85
N GLN A 47 1.06 -5.83 12.20
CA GLN A 47 0.89 -7.28 11.96
C GLN A 47 1.92 -7.80 10.97
N MET A 48 2.24 -7.04 9.91
CA MET A 48 3.29 -7.39 8.95
C MET A 48 4.68 -7.37 9.58
N LEU A 49 4.95 -6.46 10.53
CA LEU A 49 6.22 -6.34 11.22
C LEU A 49 6.40 -7.34 12.36
N PHE A 50 5.32 -7.84 12.96
CA PHE A 50 5.35 -8.72 14.13
C PHE A 50 6.22 -9.96 13.93
N PRO A 51 6.03 -10.80 12.87
CA PRO A 51 6.84 -11.99 12.65
C PRO A 51 8.33 -11.65 12.40
N ILE A 52 8.62 -10.50 11.82
CA ILE A 52 10.00 -10.02 11.61
C ILE A 52 10.63 -9.61 12.95
N LYS A 53 9.89 -8.87 13.79
CA LYS A 53 10.33 -8.47 15.13
C LYS A 53 10.68 -9.66 16.02
N MET A 54 9.94 -10.74 15.89
CA MET A 54 10.14 -11.99 16.65
C MET A 54 11.22 -12.89 16.04
N ASN A 55 11.90 -12.49 14.96
CA ASN A 55 12.84 -13.32 14.18
C ASN A 55 12.22 -14.62 13.64
N LEU A 56 10.89 -14.70 13.52
CA LEU A 56 10.21 -15.92 13.10
C LEU A 56 10.20 -16.03 11.57
N CYS A 57 9.54 -15.10 10.89
CA CYS A 57 9.32 -15.17 9.46
C CYS A 57 9.49 -13.80 8.80
N GLY A 58 10.23 -13.76 7.69
CA GLY A 58 10.37 -12.57 6.86
C GLY A 58 9.74 -12.76 5.49
N LEU A 59 9.98 -13.91 4.87
CA LEU A 59 9.52 -14.21 3.52
C LEU A 59 8.16 -14.94 3.55
N ILE A 60 7.21 -14.48 2.73
CA ILE A 60 5.89 -15.09 2.57
C ILE A 60 5.76 -15.58 1.12
N GLY A 61 5.47 -16.87 0.94
CA GLY A 61 5.31 -17.49 -0.37
C GLY A 61 6.57 -17.33 -1.23
N SER A 62 6.42 -16.86 -2.47
CA SER A 62 7.54 -16.58 -3.36
C SER A 62 8.29 -15.29 -3.03
N GLY A 63 7.69 -14.40 -2.23
CA GLY A 63 8.19 -13.06 -1.96
C GLY A 63 8.17 -12.09 -3.15
N ARG A 64 7.72 -12.55 -4.33
CA ARG A 64 7.67 -11.74 -5.55
C ARG A 64 6.40 -10.89 -5.68
N GLN A 65 5.38 -11.22 -4.89
CA GLN A 65 4.12 -10.49 -4.91
C GLN A 65 4.33 -9.02 -4.53
N PRO A 66 3.62 -8.10 -5.20
CA PRO A 66 3.75 -6.68 -4.93
C PRO A 66 3.16 -6.31 -3.56
N VAL A 67 3.83 -5.39 -2.89
CA VAL A 67 3.30 -4.66 -1.73
C VAL A 67 3.03 -3.24 -2.19
N VAL A 68 1.78 -2.98 -2.54
CA VAL A 68 1.31 -1.66 -2.95
C VAL A 68 0.95 -0.88 -1.69
N TRP A 69 1.74 0.11 -1.35
CA TRP A 69 1.65 0.82 -0.08
C TRP A 69 1.71 2.34 -0.25
N VAL A 70 1.34 3.07 0.78
CA VAL A 70 1.49 4.52 0.88
C VAL A 70 1.64 4.93 2.34
N HIS A 71 2.42 5.98 2.62
CA HIS A 71 2.53 6.54 3.97
C HIS A 71 1.28 7.37 4.32
N ILE A 72 0.78 7.26 5.57
CA ILE A 72 -0.43 7.98 6.01
C ILE A 72 -0.35 9.51 5.78
N GLN A 73 0.83 10.12 5.98
CA GLN A 73 0.99 11.55 5.72
C GLN A 73 0.85 11.88 4.24
N ASP A 74 1.28 11.00 3.35
CA ASP A 74 1.11 11.21 1.91
C ASP A 74 -0.34 11.02 1.47
N VAL A 75 -1.10 10.15 2.14
CA VAL A 75 -2.56 10.07 1.93
C VAL A 75 -3.23 11.39 2.28
N LEU A 76 -2.94 11.94 3.47
CA LEU A 76 -3.54 13.20 3.91
C LEU A 76 -3.16 14.37 2.99
N ARG A 77 -1.88 14.45 2.60
CA ARG A 77 -1.40 15.45 1.64
C ARG A 77 -2.02 15.30 0.25
N ALA A 78 -2.23 14.08 -0.21
CA ALA A 78 -2.87 13.83 -1.50
C ALA A 78 -4.36 14.25 -1.46
N ILE A 79 -5.07 13.99 -0.36
CA ILE A 79 -6.45 14.45 -0.17
C ILE A 79 -6.50 15.98 -0.21
N GLU A 80 -5.67 16.65 0.60
CA GLU A 80 -5.58 18.12 0.63
C GLU A 80 -5.24 18.68 -0.76
N PHE A 81 -4.24 18.10 -1.43
CA PHE A 81 -3.85 18.51 -2.78
C PHE A 81 -5.01 18.39 -3.76
N LEU A 82 -5.74 17.27 -3.75
CA LEU A 82 -6.87 17.05 -4.65
C LEU A 82 -8.09 17.93 -4.32
N MET A 83 -8.24 18.37 -3.07
CA MET A 83 -9.28 19.33 -2.69
C MET A 83 -9.00 20.75 -3.19
N LEU A 84 -7.72 21.16 -3.20
CA LEU A 84 -7.29 22.52 -3.52
C LEU A 84 -6.99 22.72 -5.01
N HIS A 85 -6.70 21.64 -5.75
CA HIS A 85 -6.32 21.73 -7.16
C HIS A 85 -7.44 21.26 -8.07
N GLU A 86 -7.74 22.08 -9.09
CA GLU A 86 -8.63 21.65 -10.16
C GLU A 86 -7.91 20.65 -11.07
N THR A 87 -8.61 19.60 -11.44
CA THR A 87 -8.09 18.55 -12.31
C THR A 87 -9.22 17.94 -13.14
N THR A 88 -8.93 17.59 -14.38
CA THR A 88 -9.86 16.86 -15.25
C THR A 88 -9.88 15.36 -14.95
N ALA A 89 -8.85 14.83 -14.29
CA ALA A 89 -8.83 13.45 -13.87
C ALA A 89 -9.78 13.25 -12.69
N GLN A 90 -10.52 12.14 -12.71
CA GLN A 90 -11.49 11.79 -11.67
C GLN A 90 -11.04 10.63 -10.78
N VAL A 91 -10.04 9.84 -11.20
CA VAL A 91 -9.55 8.68 -10.48
C VAL A 91 -8.07 8.80 -10.22
N PHE A 92 -7.67 8.63 -8.97
CA PHE A 92 -6.29 8.76 -8.51
C PHE A 92 -5.86 7.55 -7.71
N ASN A 93 -4.80 6.88 -8.15
CA ASN A 93 -4.12 5.90 -7.31
C ASN A 93 -3.21 6.64 -6.33
N VAL A 94 -3.52 6.56 -5.04
CA VAL A 94 -2.69 7.12 -3.97
C VAL A 94 -1.83 6.00 -3.40
N VAL A 95 -0.70 5.78 -4.05
CA VAL A 95 0.27 4.73 -3.74
C VAL A 95 1.68 5.32 -3.84
N SER A 96 2.63 4.78 -3.08
CA SER A 96 4.04 5.17 -3.22
C SER A 96 4.55 4.89 -4.64
N PRO A 97 5.39 5.76 -5.21
CA PRO A 97 5.96 5.55 -6.55
C PRO A 97 6.93 4.37 -6.61
N GLU A 98 7.50 3.95 -5.47
CA GLU A 98 8.43 2.82 -5.40
C GLU A 98 7.70 1.49 -5.58
N LYS A 99 8.20 0.65 -6.50
CA LYS A 99 7.74 -0.72 -6.67
C LYS A 99 8.39 -1.62 -5.64
N VAL A 100 7.62 -2.13 -4.69
CA VAL A 100 8.09 -2.98 -3.62
C VAL A 100 7.51 -4.38 -3.75
N THR A 101 8.36 -5.41 -3.62
CA THR A 101 7.93 -6.79 -3.46
C THR A 101 7.85 -7.16 -1.98
N GLN A 102 7.16 -8.24 -1.64
CA GLN A 102 7.09 -8.73 -0.26
C GLN A 102 8.49 -9.06 0.30
N SER A 103 9.38 -9.63 -0.54
CA SER A 103 10.75 -9.90 -0.10
C SER A 103 11.53 -8.61 0.17
N ALA A 104 11.40 -7.58 -0.66
CA ALA A 104 12.02 -6.28 -0.46
C ALA A 104 11.49 -5.61 0.82
N PHE A 105 10.18 -5.67 1.06
CA PHE A 105 9.58 -5.20 2.31
C PHE A 105 10.18 -5.91 3.53
N ALA A 106 10.23 -7.25 3.51
CA ALA A 106 10.74 -8.03 4.62
C ALA A 106 12.22 -7.73 4.91
N GLN A 107 13.05 -7.62 3.86
CA GLN A 107 14.46 -7.29 3.99
C GLN A 107 14.68 -5.89 4.56
N THR A 108 13.98 -4.89 4.03
CA THR A 108 14.07 -3.50 4.50
C THR A 108 13.62 -3.38 5.95
N ALA A 109 12.49 -4.00 6.31
CA ALA A 109 12.00 -4.01 7.67
C ALA A 109 12.95 -4.73 8.63
N ALA A 110 13.52 -5.87 8.23
CA ALA A 110 14.49 -6.62 9.04
C ALA A 110 15.76 -5.81 9.30
N GLN A 111 16.28 -5.10 8.29
CA GLN A 111 17.44 -4.21 8.43
C GLN A 111 17.18 -3.08 9.43
N ILE A 112 16.03 -2.38 9.30
CA ILE A 112 15.66 -1.27 10.18
C ILE A 112 15.45 -1.74 11.63
N LEU A 113 14.82 -2.91 11.80
CA LEU A 113 14.57 -3.52 13.11
C LEU A 113 15.80 -4.21 13.69
N LYS A 114 16.92 -4.30 12.93
CA LYS A 114 18.13 -5.07 13.30
C LYS A 114 17.78 -6.54 13.63
N ARG A 115 16.96 -7.17 12.80
CA ARG A 115 16.49 -8.54 12.94
C ARG A 115 16.97 -9.41 11.78
N ARG A 116 17.04 -10.70 12.00
CA ARG A 116 17.44 -11.71 10.99
C ARG A 116 16.40 -12.84 11.00
N PRO A 117 15.21 -12.64 10.43
CA PRO A 117 14.19 -13.71 10.38
C PRO A 117 14.72 -14.89 9.57
N VAL A 118 14.66 -16.06 10.15
CA VAL A 118 15.28 -17.29 9.59
C VAL A 118 14.29 -18.08 8.73
N LEU A 119 13.00 -18.03 9.07
CA LEU A 119 11.98 -18.83 8.44
C LEU A 119 11.31 -18.11 7.27
N SER A 120 10.94 -18.88 6.27
CA SER A 120 9.99 -18.47 5.23
C SER A 120 8.64 -19.16 5.48
N LEU A 121 7.55 -18.42 5.32
CA LEU A 121 6.20 -18.98 5.42
C LEU A 121 5.76 -19.48 4.04
N PRO A 122 5.66 -20.79 3.81
CA PRO A 122 5.22 -21.32 2.53
C PRO A 122 3.78 -20.88 2.20
N ALA A 123 3.51 -20.67 0.91
CA ALA A 123 2.20 -20.22 0.46
C ALA A 123 1.04 -21.15 0.85
N PHE A 124 1.29 -22.47 0.94
CA PHE A 124 0.25 -23.44 1.32
C PHE A 124 -0.19 -23.26 2.78
N VAL A 125 0.71 -22.90 3.69
CA VAL A 125 0.38 -22.61 5.10
C VAL A 125 -0.51 -21.37 5.18
N LEU A 126 -0.19 -20.33 4.41
CA LEU A 126 -1.01 -19.13 4.35
C LEU A 126 -2.41 -19.41 3.79
N LYS A 127 -2.50 -20.24 2.74
CA LYS A 127 -3.78 -20.69 2.18
C LYS A 127 -4.62 -21.47 3.20
N LEU A 128 -3.98 -22.32 3.99
CA LEU A 128 -4.65 -23.10 5.03
C LEU A 128 -5.20 -22.21 6.15
N LEU A 129 -4.45 -21.16 6.55
CA LEU A 129 -4.83 -20.26 7.65
C LEU A 129 -5.86 -19.21 7.23
N LEU A 130 -5.74 -18.64 6.03
CA LEU A 130 -6.53 -17.51 5.55
C LEU A 130 -7.57 -17.89 4.48
N GLY A 131 -7.56 -19.14 4.00
CA GLY A 131 -8.48 -19.57 2.96
C GLY A 131 -8.42 -18.69 1.71
N GLU A 132 -9.58 -18.25 1.22
CA GLU A 132 -9.68 -17.37 0.03
C GLU A 132 -9.03 -16.01 0.24
N GLN A 133 -8.98 -15.48 1.47
CA GLN A 133 -8.32 -14.22 1.78
C GLN A 133 -6.81 -14.24 1.51
N SER A 134 -6.20 -15.44 1.46
CA SER A 134 -4.79 -15.59 1.07
C SER A 134 -4.48 -15.03 -0.32
N GLN A 135 -5.48 -14.96 -1.22
CA GLN A 135 -5.33 -14.39 -2.56
C GLN A 135 -4.98 -12.89 -2.51
N LEU A 136 -5.50 -12.15 -1.53
CA LEU A 136 -5.17 -10.73 -1.34
C LEU A 136 -3.71 -10.50 -0.98
N VAL A 137 -3.10 -11.50 -0.32
CA VAL A 137 -1.69 -11.44 0.11
C VAL A 137 -0.74 -12.01 -0.94
N LEU A 138 -1.18 -13.07 -1.66
CA LEU A 138 -0.34 -13.79 -2.61
C LEU A 138 -0.42 -13.25 -4.04
N ASN A 139 -1.56 -12.66 -4.40
CA ASN A 139 -1.81 -12.14 -5.74
C ASN A 139 -1.99 -10.63 -5.67
N GLY A 140 -1.31 -9.92 -6.54
CA GLY A 140 -1.42 -8.48 -6.60
C GLY A 140 -0.85 -7.95 -7.91
N GLN A 141 -1.14 -6.69 -8.21
CA GLN A 141 -0.60 -5.96 -9.35
C GLN A 141 0.22 -4.78 -8.84
N PHE A 142 1.32 -4.46 -9.53
CA PHE A 142 1.99 -3.20 -9.28
C PHE A 142 1.10 -2.05 -9.76
N VAL A 143 0.85 -1.10 -8.88
CA VAL A 143 0.07 0.11 -9.14
C VAL A 143 1.01 1.30 -9.12
N ARG A 144 0.74 2.30 -9.96
CA ARG A 144 1.51 3.55 -10.03
C ARG A 144 0.59 4.75 -9.79
N PRO A 145 1.10 5.83 -9.18
CA PRO A 145 0.35 7.07 -8.97
C PRO A 145 0.48 8.02 -10.17
N GLU A 146 0.19 7.54 -11.38
CA GLU A 146 0.47 8.29 -12.62
C GLU A 146 -0.32 9.59 -12.70
N ALA A 147 -1.60 9.57 -12.33
CA ALA A 147 -2.44 10.75 -12.35
C ALA A 147 -1.99 11.82 -11.33
N LEU A 148 -1.55 11.41 -10.14
CA LEU A 148 -0.99 12.34 -9.14
C LEU A 148 0.33 12.93 -9.60
N ASN A 149 1.22 12.11 -10.14
CA ASN A 149 2.51 12.57 -10.65
C ASN A 149 2.33 13.55 -11.82
N ALA A 150 1.38 13.28 -12.72
CA ALA A 150 1.06 14.18 -13.84
C ALA A 150 0.53 15.55 -13.39
N GLN A 151 -0.07 15.63 -12.18
CA GLN A 151 -0.52 16.87 -11.56
C GLN A 151 0.57 17.57 -10.72
N GLY A 152 1.78 17.01 -10.66
CA GLY A 152 2.90 17.59 -9.91
C GLY A 152 2.86 17.30 -8.40
N PHE A 153 2.11 16.29 -7.95
CA PHE A 153 2.12 15.89 -6.55
C PHE A 153 3.45 15.27 -6.16
N GLU A 154 4.06 15.75 -5.09
CA GLU A 154 5.32 15.24 -4.55
C GLU A 154 5.09 14.44 -3.26
N PHE A 155 5.48 13.18 -3.26
CA PHE A 155 5.42 12.30 -2.09
C PHE A 155 6.50 12.71 -1.07
N LYS A 156 6.11 12.82 0.20
CA LYS A 156 7.04 13.09 1.31
C LYS A 156 7.86 11.84 1.67
N TYR A 157 7.26 10.66 1.50
CA TYR A 157 7.89 9.36 1.74
C TYR A 157 7.81 8.50 0.47
N PRO A 158 8.60 8.82 -0.56
CA PRO A 158 8.54 8.12 -1.84
C PRO A 158 9.11 6.71 -1.77
N THR A 159 9.98 6.41 -0.79
CA THR A 159 10.63 5.12 -0.63
C THR A 159 10.19 4.37 0.64
N LEU A 160 10.15 3.04 0.55
CA LEU A 160 9.79 2.18 1.67
C LEU A 160 10.71 2.39 2.86
N LYS A 161 12.01 2.55 2.62
CA LYS A 161 13.00 2.74 3.67
C LYS A 161 12.73 4.00 4.49
N GLU A 162 12.49 5.13 3.83
CA GLU A 162 12.17 6.41 4.49
C GLU A 162 10.88 6.31 5.30
N ALA A 163 9.83 5.74 4.70
CA ALA A 163 8.56 5.53 5.37
C ALA A 163 8.68 4.64 6.63
N LEU A 164 9.35 3.50 6.52
CA LEU A 164 9.55 2.60 7.65
C LEU A 164 10.44 3.20 8.75
N ILE A 165 11.49 3.93 8.39
CA ILE A 165 12.32 4.65 9.39
C ILE A 165 11.46 5.65 10.15
N HIS A 166 10.68 6.47 9.46
CA HIS A 166 9.80 7.44 10.09
C HIS A 166 8.77 6.80 11.04
N ILE A 167 8.21 5.65 10.66
CA ILE A 167 7.18 4.96 11.46
C ILE A 167 7.79 4.21 12.64
N ILE A 168 8.92 3.52 12.43
CA ILE A 168 9.53 2.61 13.42
C ILE A 168 10.46 3.35 14.37
N GLN A 169 11.21 4.37 13.87
CA GLN A 169 12.27 5.07 14.62
C GLN A 169 12.03 6.59 14.66
N PRO A 170 10.94 7.07 15.26
CA PRO A 170 10.57 8.49 15.20
C PRO A 170 11.54 9.44 15.90
N GLN A 171 12.39 8.94 16.78
CA GLN A 171 13.31 9.77 17.57
C GLN A 171 14.56 10.21 16.77
N ASN A 172 14.83 9.64 15.60
CA ASN A 172 16.00 9.98 14.80
C ASN A 172 15.78 11.16 13.82
N LEU A 173 14.60 11.75 13.79
CA LEU A 173 14.24 12.86 12.88
C LEU A 173 14.21 14.23 13.60
N ALA A 174 14.47 14.26 14.91
CA ALA A 174 14.52 15.49 15.72
C ALA A 174 15.99 15.91 16.04
N LYS A 175 16.85 15.95 15.01
CA LYS A 175 18.16 16.60 15.06
C LYS A 175 18.32 17.48 13.84
#